data_bdfff16f441d08750bf7753cf072e995
#
_entry.id   bdfff16f441d08750bf7753cf072e995
#
_cell.length_a   1.000
_cell.length_b   1.000
_cell.length_c   1.000
_cell.angle_alpha   90.00
_cell.angle_beta   90.00
_cell.angle_gamma   90.00
#
_symmetry.space_group_name_H-M   'P 1'
#
loop_
_entity.id
_entity.type
_entity.pdbx_description
1 polymer ?
#
loop_
_entity_poly.entity_id
_entity_poly.type
_entity_poly.pdbx_seq_one_letter_code
_entity_poly.pdbx_strand_id
1 'polypeptide(L)'
;MLNPGDTIMGMNLSEGGHLTHGSPVNISGKYFNFVEYGVASDTEQIDYDRVMEIAMECKPKMIVCGASAYPRIIDFKRFREIADACGAYLMVDMAHIAGLVAAGVHPSPVPYAHFVTTTTHKTLRGPRGGMILCKEEFAKQIDKAIFPGTQGGPLMHIIAAKAVCLGEALKPEFKAYGEQVVKNCQALAQGLLKRGQKLISGGTDNHLLLLDLRGQEITGKELEHRLDEVYITVNKNTVPNEPRSPFVTSGFRIGTPAVTTRGLKEADMDQIAEFISLVIQDFEGNADKVRAGVNALCEKYPLY
;
A
#
# COMPACT_ATOMS: atom_id res chain seq x y z
N MET A 1 11.95 2.36 22.41
CA MET A 1 12.24 3.55 21.62
C MET A 1 11.35 4.72 22.03
N LEU A 2 10.07 4.46 22.23
CA LEU A 2 9.06 5.47 22.51
C LEU A 2 8.36 5.18 23.84
N ASN A 3 7.87 6.23 24.48
CA ASN A 3 7.00 6.16 25.64
C ASN A 3 5.61 6.69 25.27
N PRO A 4 4.54 6.26 25.97
CA PRO A 4 3.23 6.86 25.80
C PRO A 4 3.26 8.38 25.93
N GLY A 5 2.60 9.08 25.01
CA GLY A 5 2.58 10.54 24.92
C GLY A 5 3.71 11.15 24.07
N ASP A 6 4.68 10.37 23.62
CA ASP A 6 5.70 10.89 22.69
C ASP A 6 5.07 11.32 21.37
N THR A 7 5.63 12.38 20.77
CA THR A 7 5.17 12.86 19.46
C THR A 7 5.76 12.01 18.33
N ILE A 8 4.90 11.55 17.44
CA ILE A 8 5.25 10.78 16.24
C ILE A 8 4.66 11.50 15.04
N MET A 9 5.37 11.50 13.93
CA MET A 9 4.85 11.99 12.66
C MET A 9 4.55 10.83 11.71
N GLY A 10 3.38 10.83 11.06
CA GLY A 10 2.97 9.76 10.15
C GLY A 10 2.08 10.27 9.02
N MET A 11 1.91 9.47 7.97
CA MET A 11 1.08 9.84 6.83
C MET A 11 -0.41 9.81 7.20
N ASN A 12 -1.13 10.86 6.81
CA ASN A 12 -2.58 10.97 7.02
C ASN A 12 -3.32 9.76 6.40
N LEU A 13 -4.21 9.15 7.17
CA LEU A 13 -4.97 7.98 6.75
C LEU A 13 -5.80 8.24 5.49
N SER A 14 -6.41 9.40 5.37
CA SER A 14 -7.25 9.76 4.22
C SER A 14 -6.45 10.01 2.94
N GLU A 15 -5.14 10.20 3.05
CA GLU A 15 -4.24 10.50 1.93
C GLU A 15 -3.28 9.35 1.61
N GLY A 16 -3.58 8.15 2.11
CA GLY A 16 -2.86 6.93 1.79
C GLY A 16 -2.12 6.26 2.95
N GLY A 17 -2.13 6.85 4.16
CA GLY A 17 -1.54 6.28 5.36
C GLY A 17 -2.18 4.95 5.78
N HIS A 18 -1.66 4.36 6.84
CA HIS A 18 -2.21 3.15 7.43
C HIS A 18 -2.86 3.44 8.79
N LEU A 19 -3.91 2.67 9.14
CA LEU A 19 -4.62 2.77 10.43
C LEU A 19 -3.68 2.77 11.63
N THR A 20 -2.61 1.97 11.59
CA THR A 20 -1.63 1.88 12.68
C THR A 20 -0.62 3.02 12.71
N HIS A 21 -0.71 3.97 11.79
CA HIS A 21 0.12 5.15 11.75
C HIS A 21 -0.58 6.38 12.37
N GLY A 22 -1.24 6.19 13.51
CA GLY A 22 -1.76 7.28 14.31
C GLY A 22 -3.26 7.51 14.25
N SER A 23 -4.03 6.65 13.58
CA SER A 23 -5.49 6.80 13.60
C SER A 23 -6.02 6.77 15.04
N PRO A 24 -6.94 7.70 15.42
CA PRO A 24 -7.45 7.79 16.79
C PRO A 24 -8.26 6.55 17.25
N VAL A 25 -8.69 5.72 16.31
CA VAL A 25 -9.35 4.44 16.66
C VAL A 25 -8.34 3.31 16.91
N ASN A 26 -7.08 3.48 16.51
CA ASN A 26 -6.01 2.53 16.72
C ASN A 26 -5.24 2.81 18.03
N ILE A 27 -4.63 1.78 18.59
CA ILE A 27 -3.81 1.91 19.79
C ILE A 27 -2.66 2.90 19.63
N SER A 28 -2.08 3.02 18.43
CA SER A 28 -1.04 3.99 18.13
C SER A 28 -1.50 5.42 18.36
N GLY A 29 -2.66 5.80 17.84
CA GLY A 29 -3.24 7.13 18.04
C GLY A 29 -3.77 7.38 19.45
N LYS A 30 -3.99 6.32 20.23
CA LYS A 30 -4.41 6.44 21.65
C LYS A 30 -3.24 6.60 22.62
N TYR A 31 -2.08 6.01 22.30
CA TYR A 31 -0.90 6.04 23.17
C TYR A 31 0.07 7.15 22.84
N PHE A 32 0.12 7.60 21.60
CA PHE A 32 1.08 8.58 21.12
C PHE A 32 0.40 9.83 20.58
N ASN A 33 1.12 10.94 20.61
CA ASN A 33 0.68 12.18 19.99
C ASN A 33 1.11 12.19 18.52
N PHE A 34 0.17 11.85 17.61
CA PHE A 34 0.46 11.83 16.19
C PHE A 34 0.24 13.19 15.53
N VAL A 35 1.23 13.62 14.75
CA VAL A 35 1.15 14.76 13.82
C VAL A 35 1.19 14.21 12.41
N GLU A 36 0.24 14.60 11.59
CA GLU A 36 0.08 14.05 10.25
C GLU A 36 0.83 14.87 9.20
N TYR A 37 1.41 14.19 8.21
CA TYR A 37 1.80 14.76 6.93
C TYR A 37 0.94 14.16 5.82
N GLY A 38 0.81 14.86 4.70
CA GLY A 38 -0.03 14.46 3.59
C GLY A 38 0.66 14.58 2.24
N VAL A 39 -0.17 14.75 1.22
CA VAL A 39 0.26 14.97 -0.16
C VAL A 39 -0.08 16.40 -0.59
N ALA A 40 0.63 16.92 -1.60
CA ALA A 40 0.32 18.21 -2.21
C ALA A 40 -1.05 18.13 -2.93
N SER A 41 -1.82 19.21 -2.84
CA SER A 41 -3.20 19.24 -3.36
C SER A 41 -3.30 19.20 -4.88
N ASP A 42 -2.25 19.63 -5.58
CA ASP A 42 -2.16 19.72 -7.04
C ASP A 42 -1.59 18.47 -7.68
N THR A 43 -0.51 17.91 -7.10
CA THR A 43 0.18 16.72 -7.63
C THR A 43 -0.32 15.41 -7.03
N GLU A 44 -0.97 15.47 -5.87
CA GLU A 44 -1.38 14.31 -5.07
C GLU A 44 -0.18 13.40 -4.71
N GLN A 45 1.03 13.99 -4.64
CA GLN A 45 2.26 13.33 -4.24
C GLN A 45 2.80 13.94 -2.94
N ILE A 46 3.63 13.18 -2.22
CA ILE A 46 4.25 13.64 -0.97
C ILE A 46 5.10 14.89 -1.26
N ASP A 47 4.79 15.98 -0.57
CA ASP A 47 5.58 17.21 -0.57
C ASP A 47 6.63 17.12 0.54
N TYR A 48 7.84 16.76 0.19
CA TYR A 48 8.93 16.55 1.16
C TYR A 48 9.39 17.84 1.84
N ASP A 49 9.20 18.99 1.23
CA ASP A 49 9.53 20.26 1.85
C ASP A 49 8.49 20.61 2.92
N ARG A 50 7.23 20.35 2.64
CA ARG A 50 6.16 20.47 3.65
C ARG A 50 6.32 19.46 4.79
N VAL A 51 6.75 18.23 4.50
CA VAL A 51 7.08 17.23 5.53
C VAL A 51 8.22 17.72 6.42
N MET A 52 9.26 18.34 5.84
CA MET A 52 10.36 18.95 6.59
C MET A 52 9.87 20.07 7.52
N GLU A 53 9.04 20.99 7.02
CA GLU A 53 8.47 22.07 7.83
C GLU A 53 7.71 21.52 9.05
N ILE A 54 6.81 20.56 8.83
CA ILE A 54 6.03 19.93 9.90
C ILE A 54 6.95 19.25 10.91
N ALA A 55 7.98 18.53 10.45
CA ALA A 55 8.93 17.83 11.30
C ALA A 55 9.74 18.81 12.19
N MET A 56 10.17 19.93 11.62
CA MET A 56 10.90 20.98 12.37
C MET A 56 10.03 21.69 13.38
N GLU A 57 8.74 21.86 13.10
CA GLU A 57 7.76 22.45 14.00
C GLU A 57 7.42 21.53 15.17
N CYS A 58 7.01 20.27 14.90
CA CYS A 58 6.52 19.36 15.92
C CYS A 58 7.62 18.56 16.62
N LYS A 59 8.84 18.53 16.07
CA LYS A 59 10.02 17.81 16.59
C LYS A 59 9.70 16.40 17.08
N PRO A 60 9.24 15.52 16.18
CA PRO A 60 8.80 14.19 16.58
C PRO A 60 9.99 13.35 17.06
N LYS A 61 9.76 12.40 17.95
CA LYS A 61 10.77 11.38 18.32
C LYS A 61 10.95 10.34 17.21
N MET A 62 9.91 10.12 16.39
CA MET A 62 9.93 9.17 15.30
C MET A 62 9.09 9.69 14.14
N ILE A 63 9.61 9.49 12.92
CA ILE A 63 8.86 9.65 11.69
C ILE A 63 8.53 8.27 11.17
N VAL A 64 7.24 8.00 10.96
CA VAL A 64 6.74 6.78 10.33
C VAL A 64 6.48 7.07 8.85
N CYS A 65 7.28 6.47 8.00
CA CYS A 65 7.17 6.55 6.55
C CYS A 65 6.61 5.24 6.02
N GLY A 66 5.71 5.31 5.05
CA GLY A 66 5.07 4.15 4.44
C GLY A 66 3.57 4.38 4.25
N ALA A 67 2.97 3.62 3.35
CA ALA A 67 1.61 3.86 2.93
C ALA A 67 0.87 2.57 2.57
N SER A 68 -0.46 2.59 2.70
CA SER A 68 -1.36 1.52 2.27
C SER A 68 -1.98 1.80 0.90
N ALA A 69 -2.06 3.07 0.52
CA ALA A 69 -2.76 3.53 -0.67
C ALA A 69 -2.04 4.72 -1.32
N TYR A 70 -0.75 4.58 -1.55
CA TYR A 70 0.07 5.58 -2.24
C TYR A 70 0.70 4.94 -3.48
N PRO A 71 0.34 5.39 -4.70
CA PRO A 71 0.73 4.71 -5.93
C PRO A 71 2.12 5.11 -6.46
N ARG A 72 2.82 6.03 -5.82
CA ARG A 72 4.11 6.54 -6.28
C ARG A 72 5.29 6.01 -5.46
N ILE A 73 6.49 6.17 -5.98
CA ILE A 73 7.72 5.87 -5.24
C ILE A 73 7.87 6.83 -4.07
N ILE A 74 8.29 6.29 -2.92
CA ILE A 74 8.63 7.09 -1.74
C ILE A 74 10.16 7.28 -1.69
N ASP A 75 10.61 8.52 -1.55
CA ASP A 75 12.02 8.84 -1.39
C ASP A 75 12.47 8.66 0.08
N PHE A 76 12.97 7.48 0.39
CA PHE A 76 13.44 7.15 1.73
C PHE A 76 14.71 7.94 2.13
N LYS A 77 15.52 8.35 1.15
CA LYS A 77 16.68 9.20 1.43
C LYS A 77 16.24 10.57 1.92
N ARG A 78 15.26 11.16 1.26
CA ARG A 78 14.70 12.44 1.66
C ARG A 78 14.05 12.38 3.05
N PHE A 79 13.32 11.30 3.36
CA PHE A 79 12.79 11.07 4.72
C PHE A 79 13.91 10.92 5.75
N ARG A 80 15.04 10.31 5.40
CA ARG A 80 16.19 10.21 6.30
C ARG A 80 16.80 11.59 6.57
N GLU A 81 16.97 12.42 5.58
CA GLU A 81 17.45 13.80 5.73
C GLU A 81 16.53 14.61 6.66
N ILE A 82 15.20 14.46 6.51
CA ILE A 82 14.22 15.10 7.39
C ILE A 82 14.35 14.60 8.83
N ALA A 83 14.45 13.29 9.01
CA ALA A 83 14.60 12.70 10.35
C ALA A 83 15.87 13.17 11.04
N ASP A 84 16.99 13.22 10.33
CA ASP A 84 18.27 13.71 10.86
C ASP A 84 18.20 15.19 11.22
N ALA A 85 17.52 16.03 10.42
CA ALA A 85 17.40 17.46 10.67
C ALA A 85 16.63 17.77 11.96
N CYS A 86 15.62 16.98 12.33
CA CYS A 86 14.84 17.18 13.56
C CYS A 86 15.26 16.26 14.72
N GLY A 87 16.26 15.38 14.51
CA GLY A 87 16.75 14.45 15.54
C GLY A 87 15.82 13.26 15.82
N ALA A 88 14.96 12.91 14.85
CA ALA A 88 14.00 11.82 14.97
C ALA A 88 14.57 10.47 14.53
N TYR A 89 14.01 9.38 15.04
CA TYR A 89 14.16 8.08 14.41
C TYR A 89 13.33 8.01 13.13
N LEU A 90 13.86 7.36 12.09
CA LEU A 90 13.08 7.00 10.91
C LEU A 90 12.67 5.53 10.98
N MET A 91 11.36 5.28 11.02
CA MET A 91 10.76 3.96 10.83
C MET A 91 10.07 3.92 9.48
N VAL A 92 10.37 2.90 8.67
CA VAL A 92 9.69 2.69 7.39
C VAL A 92 8.85 1.43 7.46
N ASP A 93 7.55 1.57 7.28
CA ASP A 93 6.64 0.45 7.06
C ASP A 93 6.53 0.16 5.56
N MET A 94 7.27 -0.86 5.11
CA MET A 94 7.27 -1.28 3.71
C MET A 94 6.26 -2.40 3.39
N ALA A 95 5.30 -2.66 4.27
CA ALA A 95 4.41 -3.80 4.17
C ALA A 95 3.77 -3.98 2.79
N HIS A 96 3.31 -2.91 2.17
CA HIS A 96 2.70 -2.97 0.84
C HIS A 96 3.70 -3.24 -0.29
N ILE A 97 4.91 -2.72 -0.17
CA ILE A 97 5.93 -2.75 -1.23
C ILE A 97 7.05 -3.76 -0.96
N ALA A 98 7.03 -4.49 0.16
CA ALA A 98 8.12 -5.36 0.58
C ALA A 98 8.53 -6.40 -0.49
N GLY A 99 7.57 -6.97 -1.21
CA GLY A 99 7.86 -7.87 -2.33
C GLY A 99 8.56 -7.17 -3.50
N LEU A 100 8.19 -5.92 -3.79
CA LEU A 100 8.83 -5.13 -4.84
C LEU A 100 10.25 -4.71 -4.45
N VAL A 101 10.47 -4.41 -3.16
CA VAL A 101 11.81 -4.13 -2.60
C VAL A 101 12.68 -5.39 -2.69
N ALA A 102 12.16 -6.55 -2.28
CA ALA A 102 12.87 -7.82 -2.37
C ALA A 102 13.19 -8.21 -3.82
N ALA A 103 12.30 -7.92 -4.76
CA ALA A 103 12.52 -8.10 -6.20
C ALA A 103 13.48 -7.08 -6.83
N GLY A 104 13.88 -6.04 -6.10
CA GLY A 104 14.74 -4.96 -6.61
C GLY A 104 14.09 -4.03 -7.62
N VAL A 105 12.73 -3.98 -7.66
CA VAL A 105 11.96 -3.12 -8.57
C VAL A 105 11.38 -1.88 -7.88
N HIS A 106 11.60 -1.75 -6.58
CA HIS A 106 11.32 -0.55 -5.78
C HIS A 106 12.53 -0.23 -4.91
N PRO A 107 12.87 1.05 -4.69
CA PRO A 107 13.96 1.43 -3.79
C PRO A 107 13.82 0.79 -2.40
N SER A 108 14.95 0.38 -1.82
CA SER A 108 14.99 -0.21 -0.49
C SER A 108 15.08 0.86 0.60
N PRO A 109 14.25 0.79 1.66
CA PRO A 109 14.37 1.67 2.81
C PRO A 109 15.52 1.29 3.75
N VAL A 110 16.03 0.06 3.67
CA VAL A 110 16.99 -0.52 4.63
C VAL A 110 18.26 0.33 4.83
N PRO A 111 18.87 0.93 3.78
CA PRO A 111 20.04 1.78 3.97
C PRO A 111 19.77 3.07 4.76
N TYR A 112 18.53 3.55 4.77
CA TYR A 112 18.15 4.86 5.30
C TYR A 112 17.46 4.78 6.66
N ALA A 113 16.61 3.78 6.88
CA ALA A 113 15.79 3.68 8.09
C ALA A 113 16.57 3.16 9.29
N HIS A 114 16.17 3.58 10.49
CA HIS A 114 16.60 2.96 11.75
C HIS A 114 15.85 1.65 11.98
N PHE A 115 14.57 1.64 11.64
CA PHE A 115 13.67 0.49 11.76
C PHE A 115 12.91 0.31 10.45
N VAL A 116 12.79 -0.92 9.98
CA VAL A 116 11.95 -1.27 8.84
C VAL A 116 10.97 -2.34 9.28
N THR A 117 9.69 -2.05 9.15
CA THR A 117 8.61 -3.02 9.44
C THR A 117 7.97 -3.50 8.16
N THR A 118 7.50 -4.73 8.17
CA THR A 118 6.72 -5.29 7.07
C THR A 118 5.78 -6.38 7.54
N THR A 119 4.70 -6.57 6.79
CA THR A 119 3.95 -7.82 6.78
C THR A 119 4.58 -8.79 5.80
N THR A 120 4.39 -10.09 6.01
CA THR A 120 4.89 -11.12 5.09
C THR A 120 3.85 -11.61 4.08
N HIS A 121 2.58 -11.23 4.23
CA HIS A 121 1.43 -11.77 3.49
C HIS A 121 0.84 -10.83 2.42
N LYS A 122 1.57 -9.81 1.98
CA LYS A 122 1.17 -8.91 0.88
C LYS A 122 2.02 -9.22 -0.36
N THR A 123 2.72 -8.25 -0.90
CA THR A 123 3.57 -8.44 -2.10
C THR A 123 4.69 -9.46 -1.93
N LEU A 124 5.12 -9.77 -0.69
CA LEU A 124 6.05 -10.87 -0.40
C LEU A 124 5.44 -12.27 -0.64
N ARG A 125 4.13 -12.42 -0.72
CA ARG A 125 3.41 -13.69 -0.93
C ARG A 125 3.65 -14.76 0.14
N GLY A 126 3.93 -14.36 1.38
CA GLY A 126 4.20 -15.25 2.49
C GLY A 126 3.01 -15.50 3.41
N PRO A 127 3.23 -16.16 4.55
CA PRO A 127 2.20 -16.39 5.55
C PRO A 127 1.81 -15.09 6.25
N ARG A 128 0.62 -15.08 6.87
CA ARG A 128 0.22 -13.96 7.71
C ARG A 128 1.17 -13.81 8.89
N GLY A 129 1.82 -12.66 8.96
CA GLY A 129 2.79 -12.33 9.99
C GLY A 129 3.46 -11.01 9.73
N GLY A 130 4.34 -10.61 10.63
CA GLY A 130 5.15 -9.41 10.54
C GLY A 130 6.64 -9.72 10.71
N MET A 131 7.47 -8.77 10.34
CA MET A 131 8.92 -8.81 10.51
C MET A 131 9.42 -7.39 10.78
N ILE A 132 10.42 -7.28 11.65
CA ILE A 132 11.11 -6.03 11.93
C ILE A 132 12.58 -6.22 11.56
N LEU A 133 13.12 -5.30 10.78
CA LEU A 133 14.54 -5.15 10.51
C LEU A 133 15.02 -3.90 11.22
N CYS A 134 16.17 -3.94 11.83
CA CYS A 134 16.75 -2.77 12.49
C CYS A 134 18.29 -2.81 12.40
N LYS A 135 18.92 -1.68 12.73
CA LYS A 135 20.36 -1.66 12.95
C LYS A 135 20.72 -2.45 14.19
N GLU A 136 21.91 -3.03 14.21
CA GLU A 136 22.41 -3.91 15.31
C GLU A 136 22.31 -3.24 16.68
N GLU A 137 22.58 -1.96 16.77
CA GLU A 137 22.53 -1.18 18.02
C GLU A 137 21.14 -1.21 18.70
N PHE A 138 20.05 -1.45 17.95
CA PHE A 138 18.68 -1.51 18.45
C PHE A 138 18.17 -2.94 18.68
N ALA A 139 18.88 -3.96 18.19
CA ALA A 139 18.38 -5.34 18.14
C ALA A 139 17.92 -5.84 19.53
N LYS A 140 18.76 -5.73 20.55
CA LYS A 140 18.44 -6.17 21.92
C LYS A 140 17.19 -5.49 22.50
N GLN A 141 17.01 -4.20 22.18
CA GLN A 141 15.86 -3.44 22.68
C GLN A 141 14.58 -3.86 21.96
N ILE A 142 14.65 -4.10 20.65
CA ILE A 142 13.53 -4.62 19.85
C ILE A 142 13.15 -6.03 20.31
N ASP A 143 14.10 -6.94 20.48
CA ASP A 143 13.85 -8.29 20.96
C ASP A 143 13.14 -8.28 22.32
N LYS A 144 13.62 -7.45 23.26
CA LYS A 144 12.98 -7.29 24.57
C LYS A 144 11.57 -6.69 24.49
N ALA A 145 11.31 -5.80 23.55
CA ALA A 145 9.99 -5.22 23.35
C ALA A 145 9.02 -6.25 22.75
N ILE A 146 9.51 -7.17 21.92
CA ILE A 146 8.70 -8.28 21.40
C ILE A 146 8.47 -9.31 22.50
N PHE A 147 9.52 -9.84 23.09
CA PHE A 147 9.42 -10.81 24.19
C PHE A 147 10.35 -10.43 25.36
N PRO A 148 9.83 -10.28 26.56
CA PRO A 148 8.45 -10.50 27.02
C PRO A 148 7.52 -9.27 26.91
N GLY A 149 7.92 -8.22 26.19
CA GLY A 149 7.23 -6.92 26.23
C GLY A 149 5.79 -6.94 25.69
N THR A 150 5.54 -7.59 24.57
CA THR A 150 4.22 -7.55 23.90
C THR A 150 3.71 -8.92 23.44
N GLN A 151 4.58 -9.92 23.26
CA GLN A 151 4.24 -11.23 22.72
C GLN A 151 4.76 -12.35 23.62
N GLY A 152 4.27 -13.57 23.41
CA GLY A 152 4.73 -14.81 24.03
C GLY A 152 5.42 -15.73 23.02
N GLY A 153 5.22 -17.05 23.17
CA GLY A 153 5.82 -18.04 22.29
C GLY A 153 5.37 -17.89 20.84
N PRO A 154 6.28 -17.97 19.87
CA PRO A 154 5.99 -17.79 18.47
C PRO A 154 5.30 -19.01 17.86
N LEU A 155 4.57 -18.80 16.75
CA LEU A 155 3.96 -19.87 15.95
C LEU A 155 5.02 -20.46 15.01
N MET A 156 5.58 -21.63 15.34
CA MET A 156 6.69 -22.23 14.61
C MET A 156 6.35 -22.58 13.15
N HIS A 157 5.12 -23.00 12.86
CA HIS A 157 4.68 -23.23 11.48
C HIS A 157 4.67 -21.95 10.64
N ILE A 158 4.38 -20.80 11.24
CA ILE A 158 4.48 -19.49 10.58
C ILE A 158 5.95 -19.12 10.32
N ILE A 159 6.85 -19.42 11.27
CA ILE A 159 8.30 -19.19 11.07
C ILE A 159 8.82 -20.05 9.92
N ALA A 160 8.45 -21.33 9.88
CA ALA A 160 8.82 -22.23 8.78
C ALA A 160 8.29 -21.71 7.43
N ALA A 161 7.02 -21.29 7.39
CA ALA A 161 6.43 -20.71 6.17
C ALA A 161 7.10 -19.38 5.74
N LYS A 162 7.54 -18.55 6.70
CA LYS A 162 8.37 -17.35 6.39
C LYS A 162 9.71 -17.74 5.77
N ALA A 163 10.37 -18.77 6.27
CA ALA A 163 11.63 -19.25 5.71
C ALA A 163 11.47 -19.69 4.25
N VAL A 164 10.40 -20.41 3.92
CA VAL A 164 10.06 -20.78 2.54
C VAL A 164 9.81 -19.54 1.69
N CYS A 165 8.96 -18.63 2.16
CA CYS A 165 8.66 -17.37 1.47
C CYS A 165 9.92 -16.56 1.15
N LEU A 166 10.82 -16.39 2.11
CA LEU A 166 12.06 -15.64 1.91
C LEU A 166 13.02 -16.39 0.98
N GLY A 167 13.07 -17.74 1.06
CA GLY A 167 13.80 -18.56 0.11
C GLY A 167 13.29 -18.44 -1.33
N GLU A 168 11.98 -18.33 -1.52
CA GLU A 168 11.38 -18.04 -2.84
C GLU A 168 11.71 -16.62 -3.31
N ALA A 169 11.69 -15.63 -2.41
CA ALA A 169 11.99 -14.24 -2.74
C ALA A 169 13.44 -14.01 -3.20
N LEU A 170 14.36 -14.92 -2.88
CA LEU A 170 15.75 -14.90 -3.35
C LEU A 170 15.93 -15.43 -4.78
N LYS A 171 14.91 -16.07 -5.36
CA LYS A 171 15.00 -16.68 -6.68
C LYS A 171 14.77 -15.66 -7.80
N PRO A 172 15.40 -15.88 -9.00
CA PRO A 172 15.19 -15.01 -10.15
C PRO A 172 13.72 -14.87 -10.59
N GLU A 173 12.92 -15.92 -10.39
CA GLU A 173 11.51 -15.95 -10.72
C GLU A 173 10.70 -14.92 -9.90
N PHE A 174 11.12 -14.66 -8.67
CA PHE A 174 10.48 -13.65 -7.84
C PHE A 174 10.77 -12.23 -8.36
N LYS A 175 11.98 -11.98 -8.87
CA LYS A 175 12.29 -10.73 -9.54
C LYS A 175 11.42 -10.53 -10.78
N ALA A 176 11.31 -11.55 -11.62
CA ALA A 176 10.45 -11.52 -12.81
C ALA A 176 8.97 -11.28 -12.43
N TYR A 177 8.49 -11.88 -11.33
CA TYR A 177 7.17 -11.61 -10.78
C TYR A 177 7.01 -10.13 -10.38
N GLY A 178 7.96 -9.56 -9.63
CA GLY A 178 7.91 -8.17 -9.21
C GLY A 178 7.88 -7.18 -10.39
N GLU A 179 8.70 -7.43 -11.41
CA GLU A 179 8.70 -6.65 -12.66
C GLU A 179 7.34 -6.74 -13.37
N GLN A 180 6.76 -7.94 -13.45
CA GLN A 180 5.46 -8.13 -14.08
C GLN A 180 4.33 -7.47 -13.30
N VAL A 181 4.38 -7.47 -11.96
CA VAL A 181 3.39 -6.76 -11.13
C VAL A 181 3.34 -5.27 -11.49
N VAL A 182 4.49 -4.63 -11.60
CA VAL A 182 4.58 -3.21 -11.95
C VAL A 182 4.09 -2.96 -13.38
N LYS A 183 4.53 -3.76 -14.35
CA LYS A 183 4.07 -3.67 -15.76
C LYS A 183 2.56 -3.81 -15.87
N ASN A 184 1.99 -4.79 -15.20
CA ASN A 184 0.54 -5.01 -15.17
C ASN A 184 -0.19 -3.81 -14.56
N CYS A 185 0.32 -3.24 -13.45
CA CYS A 185 -0.31 -2.09 -12.82
C CYS A 185 -0.28 -0.86 -13.72
N GLN A 186 0.84 -0.61 -14.39
CA GLN A 186 0.97 0.46 -15.37
C GLN A 186 0.05 0.27 -16.58
N ALA A 187 -0.06 -0.97 -17.10
CA ALA A 187 -0.98 -1.28 -18.20
C ALA A 187 -2.45 -1.06 -17.78
N LEU A 188 -2.83 -1.49 -16.58
CA LEU A 188 -4.16 -1.24 -16.03
C LEU A 188 -4.44 0.26 -15.91
N ALA A 189 -3.48 1.03 -15.37
CA ALA A 189 -3.58 2.48 -15.26
C ALA A 189 -3.80 3.14 -16.63
N GLN A 190 -3.00 2.79 -17.64
CA GLN A 190 -3.14 3.31 -18.99
C GLN A 190 -4.48 2.91 -19.63
N GLY A 191 -4.93 1.68 -19.40
CA GLY A 191 -6.24 1.20 -19.88
C GLY A 191 -7.41 2.00 -19.30
N LEU A 192 -7.35 2.34 -18.02
CA LEU A 192 -8.36 3.17 -17.34
C LEU A 192 -8.32 4.63 -17.82
N LEU A 193 -7.12 5.22 -17.93
CA LEU A 193 -6.95 6.60 -18.43
C LEU A 193 -7.47 6.76 -19.87
N LYS A 194 -7.19 5.80 -20.77
CA LYS A 194 -7.71 5.78 -22.15
C LYS A 194 -9.24 5.76 -22.21
N ARG A 195 -9.89 5.24 -21.17
CA ARG A 195 -11.36 5.16 -21.05
C ARG A 195 -11.96 6.34 -20.26
N GLY A 196 -11.15 7.40 -20.06
CA GLY A 196 -11.59 8.63 -19.41
C GLY A 196 -11.68 8.57 -17.90
N GLN A 197 -11.18 7.51 -17.27
CA GLN A 197 -11.12 7.43 -15.80
C GLN A 197 -10.00 8.32 -15.28
N LYS A 198 -10.18 8.86 -14.08
CA LYS A 198 -9.16 9.67 -13.39
C LYS A 198 -8.43 8.81 -12.36
N LEU A 199 -7.12 8.97 -12.28
CA LEU A 199 -6.27 8.30 -11.30
C LEU A 199 -5.61 9.33 -10.40
N ILE A 200 -5.60 9.04 -9.09
CA ILE A 200 -4.85 9.83 -8.11
C ILE A 200 -3.38 9.87 -8.52
N SER A 201 -2.77 11.05 -8.44
CA SER A 201 -1.41 11.35 -8.90
C SER A 201 -1.12 11.02 -10.37
N GLY A 202 -2.16 10.82 -11.19
CA GLY A 202 -2.04 10.58 -12.62
C GLY A 202 -1.54 9.19 -13.04
N GLY A 203 -1.40 8.22 -12.10
CA GLY A 203 -0.95 6.87 -12.43
C GLY A 203 -0.29 6.11 -11.29
N THR A 204 0.63 5.20 -11.62
CA THR A 204 1.31 4.35 -10.63
C THR A 204 2.74 4.00 -11.02
N ASP A 205 3.60 3.87 -10.00
CA ASP A 205 4.98 3.38 -10.11
C ASP A 205 5.16 2.02 -9.43
N ASN A 206 4.10 1.47 -8.82
CA ASN A 206 4.19 0.26 -8.00
C ASN A 206 3.08 -0.77 -8.33
N HIS A 207 2.57 -1.47 -7.34
CA HIS A 207 1.64 -2.61 -7.47
C HIS A 207 0.16 -2.22 -7.35
N LEU A 208 -0.15 -0.97 -7.05
CA LEU A 208 -1.53 -0.50 -6.83
C LEU A 208 -1.77 0.84 -7.52
N LEU A 209 -3.03 1.15 -7.74
CA LEU A 209 -3.50 2.45 -8.18
C LEU A 209 -4.76 2.84 -7.43
N LEU A 210 -5.04 4.13 -7.39
CA LEU A 210 -6.26 4.70 -6.84
C LEU A 210 -7.05 5.37 -7.97
N LEU A 211 -8.30 4.99 -8.11
CA LEU A 211 -9.23 5.63 -9.05
C LEU A 211 -9.99 6.73 -8.32
N ASP A 212 -10.09 7.89 -8.96
CA ASP A 212 -10.78 9.09 -8.46
C ASP A 212 -12.20 9.17 -9.01
N LEU A 213 -13.16 9.11 -8.11
CA LEU A 213 -14.60 9.24 -8.42
C LEU A 213 -15.17 10.61 -7.99
N ARG A 214 -14.32 11.57 -7.63
CA ARG A 214 -14.79 12.93 -7.31
C ARG A 214 -15.45 13.54 -8.55
N GLY A 215 -16.63 14.10 -8.37
CA GLY A 215 -17.43 14.64 -9.47
C GLY A 215 -18.22 13.61 -10.27
N GLN A 216 -18.16 12.32 -9.92
CA GLN A 216 -19.05 11.28 -10.43
C GLN A 216 -20.20 11.03 -9.44
N GLU A 217 -21.34 10.55 -9.95
CA GLU A 217 -22.48 10.18 -9.10
C GLU A 217 -22.18 8.95 -8.26
N ILE A 218 -21.52 7.95 -8.86
CA ILE A 218 -21.15 6.70 -8.18
C ILE A 218 -20.15 6.95 -7.05
N THR A 219 -20.35 6.24 -5.94
CA THR A 219 -19.46 6.30 -4.77
C THR A 219 -18.46 5.13 -4.77
N GLY A 220 -17.37 5.27 -3.99
CA GLY A 220 -16.44 4.16 -3.80
C GLY A 220 -17.11 2.91 -3.23
N LYS A 221 -18.04 3.08 -2.27
CA LYS A 221 -18.81 1.97 -1.69
C LYS A 221 -19.72 1.27 -2.71
N GLU A 222 -20.38 2.05 -3.54
CA GLU A 222 -21.27 1.49 -4.55
C GLU A 222 -20.49 0.75 -5.63
N LEU A 223 -19.38 1.34 -6.10
CA LEU A 223 -18.54 0.71 -7.10
C LEU A 223 -17.87 -0.56 -6.58
N GLU A 224 -17.39 -0.57 -5.32
CA GLU A 224 -16.90 -1.77 -4.64
C GLU A 224 -17.93 -2.90 -4.72
N HIS A 225 -19.19 -2.60 -4.38
CA HIS A 225 -20.28 -3.58 -4.40
C HIS A 225 -20.59 -4.09 -5.83
N ARG A 226 -20.75 -3.18 -6.79
CA ARG A 226 -21.02 -3.55 -8.19
C ARG A 226 -19.90 -4.39 -8.80
N LEU A 227 -18.63 -4.06 -8.52
CA LEU A 227 -17.47 -4.83 -8.99
C LEU A 227 -17.39 -6.22 -8.34
N ASP A 228 -17.76 -6.34 -7.05
CA ASP A 228 -17.82 -7.63 -6.36
C ASP A 228 -18.88 -8.54 -6.97
N GLU A 229 -20.05 -8.00 -7.36
CA GLU A 229 -21.12 -8.75 -8.05
C GLU A 229 -20.70 -9.31 -9.41
N VAL A 230 -19.68 -8.73 -10.05
CA VAL A 230 -19.09 -9.21 -11.30
C VAL A 230 -17.73 -9.86 -11.11
N TYR A 231 -17.40 -10.28 -9.86
CA TYR A 231 -16.20 -11.03 -9.47
C TYR A 231 -14.89 -10.27 -9.61
N ILE A 232 -14.93 -8.94 -9.58
CA ILE A 232 -13.74 -8.07 -9.56
C ILE A 232 -13.58 -7.51 -8.14
N THR A 233 -12.68 -8.08 -7.35
CA THR A 233 -12.43 -7.66 -5.97
C THR A 233 -11.56 -6.41 -5.91
N VAL A 234 -12.10 -5.35 -5.35
CA VAL A 234 -11.43 -4.08 -5.04
C VAL A 234 -11.76 -3.67 -3.60
N ASN A 235 -11.21 -2.55 -3.13
CA ASN A 235 -11.73 -1.93 -1.91
C ASN A 235 -11.97 -0.44 -2.10
N LYS A 236 -13.11 0.05 -1.58
CA LYS A 236 -13.32 1.49 -1.48
C LYS A 236 -12.18 2.12 -0.69
N ASN A 237 -11.78 3.32 -1.08
CA ASN A 237 -10.69 4.05 -0.46
C ASN A 237 -10.97 5.55 -0.50
N THR A 238 -10.57 6.24 0.56
CA THR A 238 -10.54 7.70 0.54
C THR A 238 -9.51 8.18 -0.49
N VAL A 239 -9.71 9.36 -1.01
CA VAL A 239 -8.78 10.05 -1.91
C VAL A 239 -8.31 11.35 -1.24
N PRO A 240 -7.19 11.95 -1.64
CA PRO A 240 -6.77 13.24 -1.12
C PRO A 240 -7.89 14.27 -1.26
N ASN A 241 -8.09 15.11 -0.23
CA ASN A 241 -9.21 16.07 -0.15
C ASN A 241 -10.61 15.39 -0.27
N GLU A 242 -10.79 14.27 0.37
CA GLU A 242 -12.01 13.43 0.35
C GLU A 242 -13.27 14.23 0.76
N PRO A 243 -14.24 14.45 -0.14
CA PRO A 243 -15.45 15.20 0.18
C PRO A 243 -16.54 14.38 0.87
N ARG A 244 -16.43 13.04 0.84
CA ARG A 244 -17.42 12.11 1.39
C ARG A 244 -16.92 11.49 2.70
N SER A 245 -17.82 10.87 3.46
CA SER A 245 -17.41 10.18 4.68
C SER A 245 -16.52 8.96 4.38
N PRO A 246 -15.65 8.54 5.32
CA PRO A 246 -14.79 7.35 5.14
C PRO A 246 -15.57 6.03 4.93
N PHE A 247 -16.86 6.00 5.24
CA PHE A 247 -17.73 4.83 5.02
C PHE A 247 -18.28 4.76 3.59
N VAL A 248 -18.24 5.86 2.86
CA VAL A 248 -18.76 6.01 1.49
C VAL A 248 -17.63 6.11 0.48
N THR A 249 -16.70 7.03 0.69
CA THR A 249 -15.50 7.35 -0.09
C THR A 249 -15.76 7.82 -1.53
N SER A 250 -14.78 8.53 -2.09
CA SER A 250 -14.79 9.00 -3.47
C SER A 250 -13.74 8.30 -4.35
N GLY A 251 -13.30 7.14 -3.94
CA GLY A 251 -12.36 6.36 -4.73
C GLY A 251 -12.37 4.88 -4.37
N PHE A 252 -11.60 4.12 -5.13
CA PHE A 252 -11.28 2.75 -4.79
C PHE A 252 -9.82 2.43 -5.14
N ARG A 253 -9.27 1.46 -4.42
CA ARG A 253 -7.93 0.95 -4.63
C ARG A 253 -8.00 -0.40 -5.31
N ILE A 254 -7.15 -0.57 -6.34
CA ILE A 254 -6.96 -1.83 -7.05
C ILE A 254 -5.46 -2.11 -7.18
N GLY A 255 -5.09 -3.39 -7.17
CA GLY A 255 -3.70 -3.82 -7.30
C GLY A 255 -3.56 -5.09 -8.12
N THR A 256 -2.37 -5.33 -8.64
CA THR A 256 -2.09 -6.39 -9.60
C THR A 256 -1.31 -7.62 -9.07
N PRO A 257 -0.85 -7.72 -7.81
CA PRO A 257 -0.08 -8.87 -7.35
C PRO A 257 -0.81 -10.21 -7.50
N ALA A 258 -2.08 -10.29 -7.13
CA ALA A 258 -2.86 -11.52 -7.19
C ALA A 258 -3.08 -12.01 -8.62
N VAL A 259 -3.49 -11.14 -9.53
CA VAL A 259 -3.70 -11.47 -10.94
C VAL A 259 -2.39 -11.80 -11.65
N THR A 260 -1.27 -11.14 -11.27
CA THR A 260 0.06 -11.49 -11.77
C THR A 260 0.49 -12.89 -11.31
N THR A 261 0.20 -13.27 -10.06
CA THR A 261 0.44 -14.64 -9.57
C THR A 261 -0.35 -15.68 -10.36
N ARG A 262 -1.55 -15.35 -10.83
CA ARG A 262 -2.34 -16.22 -11.72
C ARG A 262 -1.74 -16.35 -13.13
N GLY A 263 -0.87 -15.43 -13.55
CA GLY A 263 -0.25 -15.44 -14.87
C GLY A 263 -0.77 -14.39 -15.86
N LEU A 264 -1.68 -13.51 -15.44
CA LEU A 264 -2.20 -12.43 -16.30
C LEU A 264 -1.07 -11.46 -16.69
N LYS A 265 -1.19 -10.88 -17.88
CA LYS A 265 -0.23 -9.97 -18.50
C LYS A 265 -0.90 -8.65 -18.90
N GLU A 266 -0.13 -7.75 -19.51
CA GLU A 266 -0.54 -6.39 -19.85
C GLU A 266 -1.80 -6.34 -20.74
N ALA A 267 -1.95 -7.28 -21.69
CA ALA A 267 -3.14 -7.36 -22.55
C ALA A 267 -4.42 -7.69 -21.75
N ASP A 268 -4.29 -8.56 -20.73
CA ASP A 268 -5.40 -8.90 -19.85
C ASP A 268 -5.77 -7.70 -18.94
N MET A 269 -4.80 -6.82 -18.61
CA MET A 269 -5.04 -5.60 -17.84
C MET A 269 -5.88 -4.58 -18.61
N ASP A 270 -5.70 -4.45 -19.94
CA ASP A 270 -6.56 -3.58 -20.74
C ASP A 270 -8.01 -4.09 -20.79
N GLN A 271 -8.20 -5.42 -20.84
CA GLN A 271 -9.53 -6.04 -20.72
C GLN A 271 -10.16 -5.81 -19.34
N ILE A 272 -9.40 -5.90 -18.25
CA ILE A 272 -9.89 -5.59 -16.91
C ILE A 272 -10.25 -4.09 -16.80
N ALA A 273 -9.47 -3.20 -17.40
CA ALA A 273 -9.80 -1.77 -17.48
C ALA A 273 -11.11 -1.52 -18.23
N GLU A 274 -11.37 -2.28 -19.30
CA GLU A 274 -12.67 -2.25 -20.01
C GLU A 274 -13.80 -2.66 -19.08
N PHE A 275 -13.66 -3.80 -18.39
CA PHE A 275 -14.70 -4.30 -17.49
C PHE A 275 -15.04 -3.29 -16.39
N ILE A 276 -14.03 -2.72 -15.74
CA ILE A 276 -14.24 -1.70 -14.71
C ILE A 276 -14.97 -0.48 -15.29
N SER A 277 -14.57 -0.02 -16.47
CA SER A 277 -15.19 1.14 -17.12
C SER A 277 -16.65 0.87 -17.52
N LEU A 278 -16.97 -0.31 -18.01
CA LEU A 278 -18.34 -0.72 -18.33
C LEU A 278 -19.24 -0.72 -17.08
N VAL A 279 -18.73 -1.22 -15.94
CA VAL A 279 -19.45 -1.23 -14.67
C VAL A 279 -19.72 0.20 -14.16
N ILE A 280 -18.76 1.12 -14.36
CA ILE A 280 -18.94 2.53 -13.98
C ILE A 280 -19.99 3.21 -14.87
N GLN A 281 -19.98 2.94 -16.18
CA GLN A 281 -20.85 3.59 -17.16
C GLN A 281 -22.29 3.12 -17.06
N ASP A 282 -22.52 1.82 -17.04
CA ASP A 282 -23.84 1.21 -16.98
C ASP A 282 -23.73 -0.21 -16.42
N PHE A 283 -23.96 -0.35 -15.12
CA PHE A 283 -23.86 -1.64 -14.44
C PHE A 283 -24.95 -2.61 -14.93
N GLU A 284 -26.20 -2.18 -14.97
CA GLU A 284 -27.33 -3.05 -15.30
C GLU A 284 -27.23 -3.61 -16.73
N GLY A 285 -26.80 -2.77 -17.68
CA GLY A 285 -26.62 -3.18 -19.07
C GLY A 285 -25.41 -4.04 -19.34
N ASN A 286 -24.38 -4.02 -18.48
CA ASN A 286 -23.11 -4.68 -18.72
C ASN A 286 -22.76 -5.81 -17.75
N ALA A 287 -23.46 -5.99 -16.63
CA ALA A 287 -23.08 -6.95 -15.56
C ALA A 287 -22.87 -8.37 -16.09
N ASP A 288 -23.78 -8.90 -16.91
CA ASP A 288 -23.66 -10.26 -17.45
C ASP A 288 -22.49 -10.41 -18.43
N LYS A 289 -22.26 -9.40 -19.28
CA LYS A 289 -21.10 -9.36 -20.18
C LYS A 289 -19.79 -9.39 -19.38
N VAL A 290 -19.72 -8.57 -18.32
CA VAL A 290 -18.51 -8.48 -17.48
C VAL A 290 -18.30 -9.78 -16.69
N ARG A 291 -19.32 -10.37 -16.09
CA ARG A 291 -19.22 -11.69 -15.41
C ARG A 291 -18.70 -12.77 -16.35
N ALA A 292 -19.25 -12.85 -17.55
CA ALA A 292 -18.80 -13.82 -18.55
C ALA A 292 -17.32 -13.60 -18.92
N GLY A 293 -16.90 -12.34 -19.10
CA GLY A 293 -15.51 -12.00 -19.41
C GLY A 293 -14.55 -12.31 -18.27
N VAL A 294 -14.91 -12.02 -17.01
CA VAL A 294 -14.11 -12.35 -15.83
C VAL A 294 -13.97 -13.87 -15.67
N ASN A 295 -15.06 -14.64 -15.84
CA ASN A 295 -15.03 -16.08 -15.81
C ASN A 295 -14.07 -16.65 -16.88
N ALA A 296 -14.16 -16.16 -18.12
CA ALA A 296 -13.26 -16.59 -19.18
C ALA A 296 -11.77 -16.30 -18.87
N LEU A 297 -11.45 -15.14 -18.26
CA LEU A 297 -10.10 -14.86 -17.76
C LEU A 297 -9.68 -15.84 -16.65
N CYS A 298 -10.58 -16.15 -15.71
CA CYS A 298 -10.30 -17.08 -14.63
C CYS A 298 -10.07 -18.52 -15.13
N GLU A 299 -10.80 -18.96 -16.15
CA GLU A 299 -10.61 -20.27 -16.79
C GLU A 299 -9.30 -20.33 -17.57
N LYS A 300 -8.91 -19.23 -18.26
CA LYS A 300 -7.61 -19.13 -18.95
C LYS A 300 -6.42 -19.18 -17.99
N TYR A 301 -6.58 -18.67 -16.77
CA TYR A 301 -5.54 -18.56 -15.75
C TYR A 301 -5.99 -19.22 -14.43
N PRO A 302 -6.15 -20.55 -14.38
CA PRO A 302 -6.56 -21.23 -13.16
C PRO A 302 -5.48 -21.11 -12.06
N LEU A 303 -5.91 -21.15 -10.79
CA LEU A 303 -4.99 -21.10 -9.66
C LEU A 303 -4.31 -22.46 -9.38
N TYR A 304 -4.98 -23.55 -9.74
CA TYR A 304 -4.54 -24.93 -9.50
C TYR A 304 -4.72 -25.76 -10.77
#